data_6d819333a85a28de1223d272c4e3d702
#
_entry.id   6d819333a85a28de1223d272c4e3d702
#
_cell.length_a   1.000
_cell.length_b   1.000
_cell.length_c   1.000
_cell.angle_alpha   90.00
_cell.angle_beta   90.00
_cell.angle_gamma   90.00
#
_symmetry.space_group_name_H-M   'P 1'
#
loop_
_entity.id
_entity.type
_entity.pdbx_description
1 polymer ?
#
loop_
_entity_poly.entity_id
_entity_poly.type
_entity_poly.pdbx_seq_one_letter_code
_entity_poly.pdbx_strand_id
1 'polypeptide(L)'
;MNSLFKFFIYDTKFIVKKLFYNSSKAFLIILFSSIIDVNADEIFIKGKEVFLGAGNCAACHTLSDAGSNVNIGPNLNEIRPNISRILIAVKNGIGVMPAMEGILSDEEIEAVAHYVSISAEQ
;
A
#
# COMPACT_ATOMS: atom_id res chain seq x y z
N MET A 1 -15.15 57.59 -25.32
CA MET A 1 -14.45 56.27 -25.20
C MET A 1 -15.30 55.42 -24.28
N ASN A 2 -15.97 54.41 -24.86
CA ASN A 2 -17.21 53.82 -24.39
C ASN A 2 -17.11 53.02 -23.10
N SER A 3 -18.08 53.22 -22.21
CA SER A 3 -18.31 52.54 -20.94
C SER A 3 -18.36 50.99 -21.08
N LEU A 4 -18.72 50.50 -22.23
CA LEU A 4 -18.74 49.06 -22.58
C LEU A 4 -17.37 48.41 -22.62
N PHE A 5 -16.31 49.17 -22.96
CA PHE A 5 -14.94 48.61 -23.04
C PHE A 5 -14.30 48.39 -21.65
N LYS A 6 -14.73 49.16 -20.64
CA LYS A 6 -14.28 48.96 -19.25
C LYS A 6 -14.93 47.76 -18.61
N PHE A 7 -16.16 47.41 -18.98
CA PHE A 7 -16.88 46.24 -18.45
C PHE A 7 -16.27 44.95 -18.95
N PHE A 8 -15.83 44.92 -20.21
CA PHE A 8 -15.25 43.73 -20.83
C PHE A 8 -13.86 43.35 -20.26
N ILE A 9 -13.05 44.36 -19.87
CA ILE A 9 -11.71 44.15 -19.31
C ILE A 9 -11.76 43.66 -17.85
N TYR A 10 -12.80 44.03 -17.12
CA TYR A 10 -12.96 43.65 -15.72
C TYR A 10 -13.34 42.18 -15.59
N ASP A 11 -14.15 41.66 -16.51
CA ASP A 11 -14.65 40.28 -16.51
C ASP A 11 -13.56 39.27 -16.89
N THR A 12 -12.69 39.62 -17.82
CA THR A 12 -11.59 38.75 -18.24
C THR A 12 -10.56 38.50 -17.14
N LYS A 13 -10.24 39.56 -16.35
CA LYS A 13 -9.31 39.43 -15.21
C LYS A 13 -9.87 38.55 -14.08
N PHE A 14 -11.19 38.62 -13.88
CA PHE A 14 -11.85 37.81 -12.86
C PHE A 14 -11.90 36.32 -13.26
N ILE A 15 -12.20 36.05 -14.54
CA ILE A 15 -12.25 34.68 -15.09
C ILE A 15 -10.86 34.04 -15.08
N VAL A 16 -9.82 34.78 -15.52
CA VAL A 16 -8.45 34.26 -15.51
C VAL A 16 -7.96 33.98 -14.09
N LYS A 17 -8.27 34.86 -13.12
CA LYS A 17 -7.88 34.64 -11.72
C LYS A 17 -8.58 33.44 -11.10
N LYS A 18 -9.82 33.17 -11.47
CA LYS A 18 -10.60 32.00 -11.02
C LYS A 18 -10.09 30.69 -11.64
N LEU A 19 -9.69 30.71 -12.91
CA LEU A 19 -9.10 29.58 -13.62
C LEU A 19 -7.71 29.22 -13.05
N PHE A 20 -6.85 30.22 -12.80
CA PHE A 20 -5.54 29.97 -12.18
C PHE A 20 -5.64 29.48 -10.74
N TYR A 21 -6.60 29.99 -9.96
CA TYR A 21 -6.81 29.55 -8.58
C TYR A 21 -7.27 28.11 -8.48
N ASN A 22 -8.18 27.68 -9.37
CA ASN A 22 -8.66 26.28 -9.41
C ASN A 22 -7.60 25.32 -9.98
N SER A 23 -6.81 25.75 -10.97
CA SER A 23 -5.73 24.97 -11.55
C SER A 23 -4.60 24.72 -10.55
N SER A 24 -4.24 25.74 -9.75
CA SER A 24 -3.21 25.60 -8.72
C SER A 24 -3.61 24.65 -7.60
N LYS A 25 -4.89 24.65 -7.19
CA LYS A 25 -5.38 23.70 -6.17
C LYS A 25 -5.45 22.26 -6.70
N ALA A 26 -5.89 22.07 -7.94
CA ALA A 26 -5.93 20.76 -8.58
C ALA A 26 -4.52 20.19 -8.75
N PHE A 27 -3.54 21.03 -9.12
CA PHE A 27 -2.13 20.61 -9.24
C PHE A 27 -1.50 20.23 -7.89
N LEU A 28 -1.83 20.96 -6.82
CA LEU A 28 -1.35 20.62 -5.47
C LEU A 28 -1.93 19.31 -4.94
N ILE A 29 -3.21 19.01 -5.24
CA ILE A 29 -3.87 17.74 -4.84
C ILE A 29 -3.24 16.57 -5.59
N ILE A 30 -2.94 16.71 -6.87
CA ILE A 30 -2.31 15.65 -7.68
C ILE A 30 -0.90 15.32 -7.17
N LEU A 31 -0.10 16.35 -6.80
CA LEU A 31 1.24 16.14 -6.24
C LEU A 31 1.19 15.44 -4.87
N PHE A 32 0.16 15.71 -4.05
CA PHE A 32 0.03 15.09 -2.74
C PHE A 32 -0.43 13.63 -2.81
N SER A 33 -1.26 13.28 -3.80
CA SER A 33 -1.69 11.89 -4.04
C SER A 33 -0.54 10.98 -4.46
N SER A 34 0.43 11.48 -5.23
CA SER A 34 1.55 10.69 -5.74
C SER A 34 2.55 10.25 -4.65
N ILE A 35 2.60 10.93 -3.51
CA ILE A 35 3.55 10.62 -2.43
C ILE A 35 3.05 9.44 -1.57
N ILE A 36 1.72 9.20 -1.51
CA ILE A 36 1.14 8.14 -0.68
C ILE A 36 1.29 6.76 -1.34
N ASP A 37 1.18 6.69 -2.67
CA ASP A 37 1.28 5.43 -3.42
C ASP A 37 2.69 4.82 -3.40
N VAL A 38 3.75 5.64 -3.42
CA VAL A 38 5.14 5.17 -3.42
C VAL A 38 5.49 4.38 -2.16
N ASN A 39 4.99 4.80 -0.98
CA ASN A 39 5.26 4.09 0.27
C ASN A 39 4.52 2.74 0.36
N ALA A 40 3.30 2.65 -0.16
CA ALA A 40 2.51 1.41 -0.13
C ALA A 40 3.13 0.33 -1.03
N ASP A 41 3.62 0.71 -2.21
CA ASP A 41 4.30 -0.20 -3.13
C ASP A 41 5.64 -0.72 -2.54
N GLU A 42 6.40 0.13 -1.86
CA GLU A 42 7.66 -0.24 -1.23
C GLU A 42 7.45 -1.25 -0.09
N ILE A 43 6.47 -1.02 0.78
CA ILE A 43 6.12 -1.95 1.88
C ILE A 43 5.65 -3.29 1.32
N PHE A 44 4.85 -3.29 0.24
CA PHE A 44 4.38 -4.52 -0.42
C PHE A 44 5.55 -5.34 -0.99
N ILE A 45 6.47 -4.69 -1.72
CA ILE A 45 7.65 -5.33 -2.30
C ILE A 45 8.54 -5.91 -1.19
N LYS A 46 8.82 -5.13 -0.15
CA LYS A 46 9.59 -5.57 1.02
C LYS A 46 8.94 -6.79 1.68
N GLY A 47 7.62 -6.78 1.86
CA GLY A 47 6.88 -7.90 2.44
C GLY A 47 6.98 -9.17 1.60
N LYS A 48 6.93 -9.06 0.27
CA LYS A 48 7.14 -10.19 -0.64
C LYS A 48 8.56 -10.75 -0.53
N GLU A 49 9.57 -9.89 -0.45
CA GLU A 49 10.97 -10.31 -0.24
C GLU A 49 11.14 -11.06 1.09
N VAL A 50 10.54 -10.59 2.18
CA VAL A 50 10.56 -11.27 3.47
C VAL A 50 9.85 -12.62 3.39
N PHE A 51 8.69 -12.71 2.74
CA PHE A 51 7.92 -13.95 2.57
C PHE A 51 8.70 -15.04 1.85
N LEU A 52 9.43 -14.67 0.79
CA LEU A 52 10.22 -15.58 -0.04
C LEU A 52 11.62 -15.83 0.53
N GLY A 53 12.17 -14.89 1.30
CA GLY A 53 13.55 -14.88 1.78
C GLY A 53 13.67 -15.12 3.29
N ALA A 54 13.95 -14.06 4.05
CA ALA A 54 14.31 -14.13 5.45
C ALA A 54 13.26 -14.81 6.36
N GLY A 55 11.97 -14.60 6.05
CA GLY A 55 10.86 -15.24 6.77
C GLY A 55 10.62 -16.70 6.38
N ASN A 56 11.10 -17.11 5.21
CA ASN A 56 10.93 -18.47 4.65
C ASN A 56 9.47 -19.00 4.68
N CYS A 57 8.50 -18.10 4.58
CA CYS A 57 7.07 -18.41 4.70
C CYS A 57 6.58 -19.34 3.56
N ALA A 58 7.13 -19.13 2.36
CA ALA A 58 6.84 -19.92 1.17
C ALA A 58 7.19 -21.43 1.31
N ALA A 59 8.06 -21.78 2.25
CA ALA A 59 8.39 -23.18 2.53
C ALA A 59 7.22 -23.96 3.15
N CYS A 60 6.25 -23.27 3.74
CA CYS A 60 5.13 -23.90 4.44
C CYS A 60 3.76 -23.48 3.89
N HIS A 61 3.60 -22.24 3.41
CA HIS A 61 2.32 -21.66 3.03
C HIS A 61 2.13 -21.56 1.52
N THR A 62 0.91 -21.90 1.07
CA THR A 62 0.44 -21.55 -0.28
C THR A 62 0.05 -20.09 -0.32
N LEU A 63 0.58 -19.36 -1.30
CA LEU A 63 0.20 -17.99 -1.66
C LEU A 63 0.46 -17.77 -3.14
N SER A 64 -0.60 -17.54 -3.93
CA SER A 64 -0.55 -17.49 -5.40
C SER A 64 0.38 -16.39 -5.92
N ASP A 65 0.29 -15.17 -5.35
CA ASP A 65 1.14 -14.04 -5.74
C ASP A 65 2.65 -14.31 -5.51
N ALA A 66 2.99 -15.10 -4.49
CA ALA A 66 4.36 -15.53 -4.22
C ALA A 66 4.80 -16.74 -5.09
N GLY A 67 3.91 -17.33 -5.88
CA GLY A 67 4.18 -18.56 -6.64
C GLY A 67 4.38 -19.78 -5.75
N SER A 68 3.97 -19.74 -4.48
CA SER A 68 4.11 -20.85 -3.53
C SER A 68 2.86 -21.72 -3.51
N ASN A 69 3.06 -23.06 -3.58
CA ASN A 69 2.00 -24.08 -3.60
C ASN A 69 2.23 -25.17 -2.54
N VAL A 70 2.82 -24.82 -1.40
CA VAL A 70 3.17 -25.76 -0.32
C VAL A 70 2.04 -25.83 0.71
N ASN A 71 1.65 -27.04 1.11
CA ASN A 71 0.51 -27.32 2.01
C ASN A 71 0.95 -27.87 3.39
N ILE A 72 2.08 -27.40 3.95
CA ILE A 72 2.50 -27.73 5.32
C ILE A 72 1.72 -26.85 6.30
N GLY A 73 1.64 -25.54 6.01
CA GLY A 73 0.79 -24.58 6.68
C GLY A 73 -0.52 -24.36 5.92
N PRO A 74 -1.44 -23.55 6.48
CA PRO A 74 -2.68 -23.19 5.82
C PRO A 74 -2.44 -22.49 4.47
N ASN A 75 -3.34 -22.73 3.52
CA ASN A 75 -3.41 -21.98 2.27
C ASN A 75 -3.94 -20.57 2.56
N LEU A 76 -3.08 -19.55 2.36
CA LEU A 76 -3.39 -18.16 2.71
C LEU A 76 -4.47 -17.56 1.79
N ASN A 77 -4.54 -17.98 0.52
CA ASN A 77 -5.61 -17.52 -0.38
C ASN A 77 -7.00 -18.07 0.01
N GLU A 78 -7.06 -19.23 0.70
CA GLU A 78 -8.31 -19.79 1.20
C GLU A 78 -8.75 -19.12 2.50
N ILE A 79 -7.84 -18.96 3.48
CA ILE A 79 -8.20 -18.45 4.80
C ILE A 79 -8.28 -16.91 4.87
N ARG A 80 -7.67 -16.20 3.92
CA ARG A 80 -7.67 -14.71 3.79
C ARG A 80 -7.55 -13.99 5.12
N PRO A 81 -6.44 -14.16 5.83
CA PRO A 81 -6.30 -13.62 7.16
C PRO A 81 -6.16 -12.09 7.13
N ASN A 82 -6.83 -11.40 8.05
CA ASN A 82 -6.61 -9.96 8.21
C ASN A 82 -5.23 -9.66 8.80
N ILE A 83 -4.75 -8.43 8.61
CA ILE A 83 -3.40 -8.00 9.01
C ILE A 83 -3.11 -8.23 10.50
N SER A 84 -4.07 -7.98 11.39
CA SER A 84 -3.88 -8.17 12.84
C SER A 84 -3.64 -9.63 13.20
N ARG A 85 -4.37 -10.55 12.55
CA ARG A 85 -4.19 -11.99 12.74
C ARG A 85 -2.84 -12.46 12.24
N ILE A 86 -2.38 -11.91 11.11
CA ILE A 86 -1.05 -12.22 10.55
C ILE A 86 0.04 -11.75 11.50
N LEU A 87 -0.04 -10.49 11.99
CA LEU A 87 0.94 -9.94 12.94
C LEU A 87 1.08 -10.80 14.19
N ILE A 88 -0.03 -11.23 14.79
CA ILE A 88 -0.02 -12.10 15.98
C ILE A 88 0.62 -13.43 15.66
N ALA A 89 0.27 -14.04 14.53
CA ALA A 89 0.78 -15.34 14.11
C ALA A 89 2.30 -15.30 13.82
N VAL A 90 2.75 -14.27 13.11
CA VAL A 90 4.17 -14.10 12.75
C VAL A 90 5.02 -13.80 13.98
N LYS A 91 4.57 -12.87 14.85
CA LYS A 91 5.32 -12.54 16.08
C LYS A 91 5.43 -13.73 17.02
N ASN A 92 4.31 -14.38 17.35
CA ASN A 92 4.26 -15.35 18.44
C ASN A 92 4.38 -16.83 17.98
N GLY A 93 4.24 -17.08 16.68
CA GLY A 93 4.05 -18.44 16.16
C GLY A 93 2.69 -19.03 16.50
N ILE A 94 2.31 -20.10 15.82
CA ILE A 94 1.08 -20.89 16.12
C ILE A 94 1.34 -22.36 15.86
N GLY A 95 1.25 -23.19 16.87
CA GLY A 95 1.45 -24.64 16.75
C GLY A 95 2.86 -24.95 16.25
N VAL A 96 2.98 -25.49 15.03
CA VAL A 96 4.28 -25.82 14.39
C VAL A 96 4.94 -24.62 13.68
N MET A 97 4.18 -23.55 13.47
CA MET A 97 4.73 -22.31 12.91
C MET A 97 5.62 -21.61 13.94
N PRO A 98 6.90 -21.37 13.66
CA PRO A 98 7.80 -20.73 14.61
C PRO A 98 7.44 -19.26 14.80
N ALA A 99 7.78 -18.71 15.97
CA ALA A 99 7.75 -17.27 16.21
C ALA A 99 8.91 -16.60 15.46
N MET A 100 8.61 -15.47 14.82
CA MET A 100 9.60 -14.68 14.07
C MET A 100 10.10 -13.45 14.84
N GLU A 101 9.52 -13.18 16.02
CA GLU A 101 10.03 -12.12 16.89
C GLU A 101 11.48 -12.41 17.30
N GLY A 102 12.37 -11.41 17.12
CA GLY A 102 13.81 -11.55 17.34
C GLY A 102 14.59 -12.22 16.19
N ILE A 103 13.91 -12.77 15.17
CA ILE A 103 14.50 -13.29 13.93
C ILE A 103 14.36 -12.24 12.81
N LEU A 104 13.16 -11.70 12.66
CA LEU A 104 12.86 -10.58 11.77
C LEU A 104 12.75 -9.28 12.57
N SER A 105 13.08 -8.14 11.94
CA SER A 105 12.82 -6.83 12.53
C SER A 105 11.31 -6.54 12.58
N ASP A 106 10.91 -5.58 13.42
CA ASP A 106 9.50 -5.17 13.49
C ASP A 106 8.98 -4.66 12.13
N GLU A 107 9.82 -3.92 11.39
CA GLU A 107 9.49 -3.43 10.04
C GLU A 107 9.31 -4.59 9.04
N GLU A 108 10.09 -5.65 9.14
CA GLU A 108 9.95 -6.83 8.29
C GLU A 108 8.69 -7.62 8.62
N ILE A 109 8.34 -7.72 9.89
CA ILE A 109 7.10 -8.35 10.35
C ILE A 109 5.88 -7.57 9.86
N GLU A 110 5.91 -6.24 9.95
CA GLU A 110 4.84 -5.37 9.44
C GLU A 110 4.73 -5.47 7.92
N ALA A 111 5.85 -5.46 7.21
CA ALA A 111 5.87 -5.54 5.75
C ALA A 111 5.32 -6.88 5.26
N VAL A 112 5.72 -8.02 5.84
CA VAL A 112 5.20 -9.33 5.44
C VAL A 112 3.73 -9.48 5.79
N ALA A 113 3.27 -8.91 6.90
CA ALA A 113 1.86 -8.94 7.27
C ALA A 113 1.01 -8.12 6.28
N HIS A 114 1.50 -6.95 5.87
CA HIS A 114 0.87 -6.12 4.84
C HIS A 114 0.79 -6.86 3.50
N TYR A 115 1.91 -7.43 3.04
CA TYR A 115 1.98 -8.20 1.80
C TYR A 115 0.97 -9.35 1.77
N VAL A 116 0.98 -10.20 2.80
CA VAL A 116 0.08 -11.36 2.88
C VAL A 116 -1.38 -10.95 2.93
N SER A 117 -1.73 -9.89 3.68
CA SER A 117 -3.12 -9.43 3.79
C SER A 117 -3.71 -8.98 2.45
N ILE A 118 -2.90 -8.39 1.57
CA ILE A 118 -3.32 -7.95 0.24
C ILE A 118 -3.30 -9.11 -0.76
N SER A 119 -2.22 -9.89 -0.79
CA SER A 119 -2.02 -10.95 -1.77
C SER A 119 -2.96 -12.15 -1.56
N ALA A 120 -3.41 -12.38 -0.34
CA ALA A 120 -4.34 -13.46 -0.03
C ALA A 120 -5.78 -13.20 -0.55
N GLU A 121 -6.12 -11.96 -0.87
CA GLU A 121 -7.44 -11.58 -1.41
C GLU A 121 -7.52 -11.68 -2.93
N GLN A 122 -6.40 -11.86 -3.62
CA GLN A 122 -6.30 -11.99 -5.09
C GLN A 122 -6.49 -13.48 -5.55
#